data_0835893631eb9a55337f718dca83f53b
#
_entry.id   0835893631eb9a55337f718dca83f53b
#
_cell.length_a   1.000
_cell.length_b   1.000
_cell.length_c   1.000
_cell.angle_alpha   90.00
_cell.angle_beta   90.00
_cell.angle_gamma   90.00
#
_symmetry.space_group_name_H-M   'P 1'
#
loop_
_entity.id
_entity.type
_entity.pdbx_description
1 polymer ?
#
loop_
_entity_poly.entity_id
_entity_poly.type
_entity_poly.pdbx_seq_one_letter_code
_entity_poly.pdbx_strand_id
1 'polypeptide(L)'
;MDAQYTLVRIYLFVCRHYRGRLAATAGRQSNNDEPDFTDEEVLTIYLFGLFKKRETISEIHEYAEDHFLGWFPNLPSYQSYNRRLNRLNPIFSPLLEKALEKIDCKKPREMMLRIADSMPIMMAKGQRASQAKVASERIADVGYCSSKDIFYHGVKLHVIAEKRSDKLPLLGRAGLTPGSENDLQALRLALPAIGGGVLCGDKAYCDAPLKERLAEAQNLDLLTPIKKEKGQQTLPAADKLYSEAVSRIRQPIESLFSWIDEKTGIQRASKVRSYRGLLVHVFGRLAAAMLILALNP
;
A
#
# COMPACT_ATOMS: atom_id res chain seq x y z
N MET A 1 -4.78 3.23 -24.25
CA MET A 1 -6.12 3.68 -23.77
C MET A 1 -6.14 5.20 -23.83
N ASP A 2 -7.22 5.78 -24.34
CA ASP A 2 -7.37 7.23 -24.43
C ASP A 2 -7.29 7.88 -23.03
N ALA A 3 -6.59 9.01 -22.93
CA ALA A 3 -6.38 9.73 -21.68
C ALA A 3 -7.70 10.24 -21.09
N GLN A 4 -8.55 10.80 -21.96
CA GLN A 4 -9.86 11.33 -21.56
C GLN A 4 -10.79 10.22 -21.07
N TYR A 5 -10.83 9.10 -21.78
CA TYR A 5 -11.61 7.93 -21.36
C TYR A 5 -11.17 7.41 -19.98
N THR A 6 -9.85 7.35 -19.75
CA THR A 6 -9.31 6.94 -18.44
C THR A 6 -9.71 7.92 -17.34
N LEU A 7 -9.59 9.24 -17.60
CA LEU A 7 -9.99 10.29 -16.67
C LEU A 7 -11.47 10.16 -16.27
N VAL A 8 -12.36 9.99 -17.26
CA VAL A 8 -13.81 9.81 -17.03
C VAL A 8 -14.07 8.57 -16.17
N ARG A 9 -13.42 7.43 -16.47
CA ARG A 9 -13.59 6.19 -15.67
C ARG A 9 -13.17 6.39 -14.21
N ILE A 10 -12.06 7.10 -13.96
CA ILE A 10 -11.60 7.41 -12.60
C ILE A 10 -12.59 8.34 -11.91
N TYR A 11 -13.04 9.40 -12.59
CA TYR A 11 -14.02 10.35 -12.05
C TYR A 11 -15.32 9.65 -11.62
N LEU A 12 -15.88 8.82 -12.51
CA LEU A 12 -17.10 8.06 -12.21
C LEU A 12 -16.90 7.08 -11.05
N PHE A 13 -15.73 6.45 -10.96
CA PHE A 13 -15.41 5.59 -9.83
C PHE A 13 -15.36 6.39 -8.53
N VAL A 14 -14.66 7.52 -8.51
CA VAL A 14 -14.57 8.40 -7.33
C VAL A 14 -15.95 8.91 -6.94
N CYS A 15 -16.73 9.47 -7.84
CA CYS A 15 -18.08 10.01 -7.55
C CYS A 15 -19.01 8.96 -6.96
N ARG A 16 -19.03 7.74 -7.54
CA ARG A 16 -19.88 6.64 -7.05
C ARG A 16 -19.61 6.30 -5.59
N HIS A 17 -18.34 6.32 -5.18
CA HIS A 17 -17.97 5.89 -3.83
C HIS A 17 -17.90 7.07 -2.85
N TYR A 18 -17.50 8.25 -3.30
CA TYR A 18 -17.38 9.42 -2.45
C TYR A 18 -18.75 9.91 -1.95
N ARG A 19 -19.70 10.14 -2.85
CA ARG A 19 -21.03 10.67 -2.53
C ARG A 19 -21.88 9.77 -1.62
N GLY A 20 -21.58 8.47 -1.58
CA GLY A 20 -22.33 7.51 -0.75
C GLY A 20 -21.96 7.61 0.73
N ARG A 21 -20.72 7.21 1.08
CA ARG A 21 -20.28 7.08 2.49
C ARG A 21 -19.00 7.84 2.81
N LEU A 22 -18.14 8.05 1.82
CA LEU A 22 -16.81 8.56 2.07
C LEU A 22 -16.80 10.08 2.33
N ALA A 23 -17.77 10.82 1.83
CA ALA A 23 -17.90 12.26 2.13
C ALA A 23 -18.00 12.55 3.64
N ALA A 24 -18.73 11.72 4.38
CA ALA A 24 -18.81 11.81 5.84
C ALA A 24 -17.47 11.54 6.53
N THR A 25 -16.65 10.64 5.97
CA THR A 25 -15.30 10.33 6.48
C THR A 25 -14.31 11.48 6.24
N ALA A 26 -14.53 12.29 5.22
CA ALA A 26 -13.69 13.47 4.94
C ALA A 26 -13.73 14.53 6.05
N GLY A 27 -14.74 14.48 6.92
CA GLY A 27 -14.86 15.37 8.08
C GLY A 27 -14.94 16.83 7.66
N ARG A 28 -15.63 17.14 6.56
CA ARG A 28 -15.72 18.50 6.06
C ARG A 28 -16.59 19.35 6.97
N GLN A 29 -15.96 20.08 7.87
CA GLN A 29 -16.58 21.10 8.72
C GLN A 29 -16.43 22.48 8.05
N SER A 30 -17.01 22.67 6.89
CA SER A 30 -16.99 23.94 6.17
C SER A 30 -18.41 24.41 5.93
N ASN A 31 -18.67 25.68 6.18
CA ASN A 31 -19.94 26.34 5.84
C ASN A 31 -20.17 26.42 4.31
N ASN A 32 -19.18 26.06 3.50
CA ASN A 32 -19.29 26.00 2.05
C ASN A 32 -19.58 24.54 1.63
N ASP A 33 -20.85 24.21 1.47
CA ASP A 33 -21.30 22.86 1.10
C ASP A 33 -21.08 22.57 -0.38
N GLU A 34 -21.01 23.58 -1.24
CA GLU A 34 -20.80 23.49 -2.68
C GLU A 34 -19.56 24.28 -3.13
N PRO A 35 -18.34 23.71 -3.00
CA PRO A 35 -17.17 24.41 -3.51
C PRO A 35 -17.11 24.35 -5.04
N ASP A 36 -16.65 25.43 -5.67
CA ASP A 36 -16.43 25.51 -7.14
C ASP A 36 -15.52 24.41 -7.69
N PHE A 37 -14.65 23.87 -6.84
CA PHE A 37 -13.78 22.72 -7.14
C PHE A 37 -14.02 21.65 -6.09
N THR A 38 -14.55 20.50 -6.48
CA THR A 38 -15.06 19.45 -5.58
C THR A 38 -13.94 18.54 -5.05
N ASP A 39 -14.21 17.78 -3.97
CA ASP A 39 -13.26 16.80 -3.44
C ASP A 39 -13.11 15.61 -4.38
N GLU A 40 -14.16 15.29 -5.15
CA GLU A 40 -14.10 14.28 -6.21
C GLU A 40 -13.11 14.69 -7.31
N GLU A 41 -13.04 15.96 -7.67
CA GLU A 41 -12.07 16.47 -8.65
C GLU A 41 -10.65 16.40 -8.09
N VAL A 42 -10.43 16.77 -6.82
CA VAL A 42 -9.12 16.62 -6.15
C VAL A 42 -8.63 15.18 -6.20
N LEU A 43 -9.48 14.21 -5.80
CA LEU A 43 -9.15 12.79 -5.78
C LEU A 43 -8.93 12.26 -7.20
N THR A 44 -9.75 12.69 -8.16
CA THR A 44 -9.65 12.28 -9.57
C THR A 44 -8.34 12.70 -10.18
N ILE A 45 -7.96 13.97 -10.04
CA ILE A 45 -6.70 14.51 -10.55
C ILE A 45 -5.51 13.76 -9.94
N TYR A 46 -5.53 13.51 -8.63
CA TYR A 46 -4.46 12.78 -7.96
C TYR A 46 -4.29 11.36 -8.51
N LEU A 47 -5.38 10.60 -8.56
CA LEU A 47 -5.35 9.23 -9.06
C LEU A 47 -4.96 9.19 -10.55
N PHE A 48 -5.53 10.08 -11.37
CA PHE A 48 -5.23 10.16 -12.79
C PHE A 48 -3.76 10.53 -13.06
N GLY A 49 -3.20 11.47 -12.29
CA GLY A 49 -1.79 11.82 -12.37
C GLY A 49 -0.87 10.63 -12.13
N LEU A 50 -1.18 9.78 -11.11
CA LEU A 50 -0.45 8.53 -10.86
C LEU A 50 -0.60 7.53 -12.03
N PHE A 51 -1.78 7.42 -12.65
CA PHE A 51 -1.95 6.66 -13.91
C PHE A 51 -1.04 7.16 -15.03
N LYS A 52 -0.77 8.46 -15.06
CA LYS A 52 0.14 9.10 -16.03
C LYS A 52 1.59 9.11 -15.57
N LYS A 53 1.92 8.29 -14.54
CA LYS A 53 3.28 8.16 -13.98
C LYS A 53 3.87 9.50 -13.50
N ARG A 54 3.03 10.42 -13.01
CA ARG A 54 3.48 11.61 -12.31
C ARG A 54 3.71 11.27 -10.85
N GLU A 55 4.94 11.44 -10.38
CA GLU A 55 5.34 10.91 -9.08
C GLU A 55 5.14 11.89 -7.93
N THR A 56 5.10 13.18 -8.19
CA THR A 56 4.91 14.21 -7.18
C THR A 56 3.57 14.91 -7.32
N ILE A 57 3.04 15.43 -6.21
CA ILE A 57 1.79 16.20 -6.23
C ILE A 57 1.95 17.46 -7.13
N SER A 58 3.15 18.04 -7.19
CA SER A 58 3.45 19.18 -8.07
C SER A 58 3.30 18.79 -9.53
N GLU A 59 3.97 17.72 -9.98
CA GLU A 59 3.87 17.21 -11.34
C GLU A 59 2.44 16.81 -11.72
N ILE A 60 1.66 16.30 -10.76
CA ILE A 60 0.23 15.96 -10.95
C ILE A 60 -0.59 17.22 -11.20
N HIS A 61 -0.36 18.26 -10.39
CA HIS A 61 -1.07 19.53 -10.53
C HIS A 61 -0.71 20.23 -11.83
N GLU A 62 0.58 20.39 -12.14
CA GLU A 62 1.11 20.95 -13.38
C GLU A 62 0.54 20.22 -14.61
N TYR A 63 0.51 18.88 -14.58
CA TYR A 63 -0.05 18.09 -15.66
C TYR A 63 -1.56 18.34 -15.86
N ALA A 64 -2.31 18.54 -14.79
CA ALA A 64 -3.73 18.88 -14.88
C ALA A 64 -3.91 20.30 -15.42
N GLU A 65 -3.08 21.25 -14.99
CA GLU A 65 -3.08 22.65 -15.44
C GLU A 65 -2.75 22.75 -16.94
N ASP A 66 -1.70 22.05 -17.40
CA ASP A 66 -1.24 22.12 -18.79
C ASP A 66 -2.20 21.44 -19.80
N HIS A 67 -2.90 20.38 -19.37
CA HIS A 67 -3.58 19.52 -20.33
C HIS A 67 -5.09 19.36 -20.09
N PHE A 68 -5.61 19.74 -18.91
CA PHE A 68 -6.98 19.43 -18.53
C PHE A 68 -7.76 20.61 -17.92
N LEU A 69 -7.30 21.85 -18.07
CA LEU A 69 -8.06 23.02 -17.61
C LEU A 69 -9.46 23.10 -18.21
N GLY A 70 -9.66 22.66 -19.44
CA GLY A 70 -11.00 22.59 -20.04
C GLY A 70 -11.96 21.63 -19.34
N TRP A 71 -11.41 20.64 -18.60
CA TRP A 71 -12.17 19.69 -17.77
C TRP A 71 -12.31 20.18 -16.32
N PHE A 72 -11.36 20.97 -15.85
CA PHE A 72 -11.24 21.46 -14.48
C PHE A 72 -11.03 22.98 -14.49
N PRO A 73 -12.02 23.77 -14.98
CA PRO A 73 -11.83 25.23 -15.14
C PRO A 73 -11.56 25.96 -13.83
N ASN A 74 -12.01 25.40 -12.69
CA ASN A 74 -11.85 25.99 -11.37
C ASN A 74 -10.69 25.32 -10.58
N LEU A 75 -9.69 24.75 -11.28
CA LEU A 75 -8.52 24.16 -10.65
C LEU A 75 -7.83 25.19 -9.71
N PRO A 76 -7.74 24.94 -8.40
CA PRO A 76 -7.16 25.89 -7.47
C PRO A 76 -5.64 25.91 -7.59
N SER A 77 -5.00 26.92 -6.97
CA SER A 77 -3.53 26.95 -6.87
C SER A 77 -2.99 25.65 -6.26
N TYR A 78 -1.74 25.31 -6.60
CA TYR A 78 -1.04 24.13 -6.06
C TYR A 78 -1.11 24.04 -4.54
N GLN A 79 -0.92 25.16 -3.82
CA GLN A 79 -0.95 25.16 -2.36
C GLN A 79 -2.33 24.79 -1.80
N SER A 80 -3.39 25.29 -2.42
CA SER A 80 -4.77 24.99 -2.04
C SER A 80 -5.14 23.56 -2.37
N TYR A 81 -4.76 23.07 -3.57
CA TYR A 81 -4.91 21.68 -4.00
C TYR A 81 -4.20 20.74 -3.04
N ASN A 82 -2.90 20.94 -2.78
CA ASN A 82 -2.10 20.11 -1.90
C ASN A 82 -2.64 20.06 -0.45
N ARG A 83 -3.03 21.22 0.11
CA ARG A 83 -3.64 21.29 1.45
C ARG A 83 -4.93 20.46 1.51
N ARG A 84 -5.75 20.56 0.49
CA ARG A 84 -7.02 19.86 0.39
C ARG A 84 -6.82 18.35 0.22
N LEU A 85 -5.94 17.94 -0.68
CA LEU A 85 -5.55 16.54 -0.85
C LEU A 85 -5.05 15.91 0.46
N ASN A 86 -4.22 16.63 1.22
CA ASN A 86 -3.74 16.14 2.52
C ASN A 86 -4.86 16.01 3.57
N ARG A 87 -5.92 16.83 3.51
CA ARG A 87 -7.11 16.66 4.37
C ARG A 87 -7.91 15.41 3.99
N LEU A 88 -7.93 15.06 2.72
CA LEU A 88 -8.63 13.88 2.21
C LEU A 88 -7.88 12.55 2.46
N ASN A 89 -6.77 12.55 3.22
CA ASN A 89 -6.04 11.32 3.53
C ASN A 89 -6.92 10.17 4.06
N PRO A 90 -7.97 10.37 4.89
CA PRO A 90 -8.78 9.26 5.41
C PRO A 90 -9.61 8.55 4.32
N ILE A 91 -9.79 9.18 3.17
CA ILE A 91 -10.58 8.64 2.06
C ILE A 91 -9.83 7.52 1.30
N PHE A 92 -8.51 7.55 1.28
CA PHE A 92 -7.74 6.64 0.43
C PHE A 92 -7.80 5.18 0.86
N SER A 93 -7.86 4.89 2.16
CA SER A 93 -8.01 3.50 2.63
C SER A 93 -9.36 2.90 2.22
N PRO A 94 -10.52 3.54 2.48
CA PRO A 94 -11.79 3.06 1.96
C PRO A 94 -11.86 3.01 0.42
N LEU A 95 -11.22 3.95 -0.27
CA LEU A 95 -11.19 3.96 -1.74
C LEU A 95 -10.36 2.78 -2.30
N LEU A 96 -9.27 2.42 -1.62
CA LEU A 96 -8.50 1.21 -1.90
C LEU A 96 -9.38 -0.05 -1.77
N GLU A 97 -10.16 -0.16 -0.70
CA GLU A 97 -11.09 -1.28 -0.51
C GLU A 97 -12.08 -1.39 -1.68
N LYS A 98 -12.63 -0.25 -2.14
CA LYS A 98 -13.53 -0.23 -3.31
C LYS A 98 -12.85 -0.60 -4.62
N ALA A 99 -11.59 -0.28 -4.78
CA ALA A 99 -10.80 -0.73 -5.92
C ALA A 99 -10.56 -2.25 -5.89
N LEU A 100 -10.28 -2.81 -4.70
CA LEU A 100 -10.14 -4.25 -4.50
C LEU A 100 -11.44 -5.02 -4.77
N GLU A 101 -12.59 -4.55 -4.24
CA GLU A 101 -13.91 -5.12 -4.51
C GLU A 101 -14.21 -5.19 -6.02
N LYS A 102 -13.75 -4.20 -6.78
CA LYS A 102 -13.92 -4.17 -8.25
C LYS A 102 -13.08 -5.23 -8.98
N ILE A 103 -11.94 -5.64 -8.41
CA ILE A 103 -11.07 -6.67 -9.00
C ILE A 103 -11.61 -8.06 -8.71
N ASP A 104 -12.10 -8.30 -7.49
CA ASP A 104 -12.46 -9.64 -6.98
C ASP A 104 -13.98 -9.84 -6.87
N CYS A 105 -14.73 -9.41 -7.88
CA CYS A 105 -16.19 -9.39 -7.82
C CYS A 105 -16.89 -10.75 -7.66
N LYS A 106 -16.28 -11.95 -7.80
CA LYS A 106 -17.10 -13.18 -7.94
C LYS A 106 -16.41 -14.55 -7.74
N LYS A 107 -15.43 -14.75 -6.86
CA LYS A 107 -14.98 -16.13 -6.64
C LYS A 107 -15.31 -16.66 -5.25
N PRO A 108 -15.87 -17.90 -5.16
CA PRO A 108 -15.94 -18.63 -3.89
C PRO A 108 -14.51 -18.76 -3.35
N ARG A 109 -14.32 -18.47 -2.07
CA ARG A 109 -13.03 -18.55 -1.39
C ARG A 109 -12.69 -20.02 -1.12
N GLU A 110 -12.19 -20.71 -2.12
CA GLU A 110 -11.44 -21.94 -1.89
C GLU A 110 -10.20 -21.59 -1.07
N MET A 111 -9.75 -22.54 -0.25
CA MET A 111 -8.66 -22.42 0.73
C MET A 111 -7.70 -21.24 0.47
N MET A 112 -7.87 -20.18 1.25
CA MET A 112 -7.18 -18.91 0.99
C MET A 112 -5.69 -19.05 1.28
N LEU A 113 -4.90 -19.10 0.23
CA LEU A 113 -3.44 -19.03 0.32
C LEU A 113 -3.00 -17.58 0.28
N ARG A 114 -2.46 -17.10 1.41
CA ARG A 114 -1.98 -15.74 1.58
C ARG A 114 -0.47 -15.72 1.69
N ILE A 115 0.11 -14.60 1.31
CA ILE A 115 1.54 -14.33 1.42
C ILE A 115 1.74 -13.00 2.14
N ALA A 116 2.71 -12.96 3.07
CA ALA A 116 3.02 -11.77 3.87
C ALA A 116 4.46 -11.33 3.64
N ASP A 117 4.64 -10.03 3.49
CA ASP A 117 5.96 -9.39 3.44
C ASP A 117 5.86 -7.90 3.75
N SER A 118 7.01 -7.23 3.86
CA SER A 118 7.09 -5.79 4.08
C SER A 118 8.02 -5.11 3.07
N MET A 119 7.75 -3.84 2.79
CA MET A 119 8.66 -3.01 2.00
C MET A 119 8.88 -1.64 2.64
N PRO A 120 10.10 -1.05 2.51
CA PRO A 120 10.38 0.27 3.04
C PRO A 120 9.75 1.38 2.20
N ILE A 121 9.19 2.38 2.88
CA ILE A 121 8.76 3.66 2.31
C ILE A 121 9.75 4.72 2.80
N MET A 122 10.62 5.18 1.91
CA MET A 122 11.82 5.92 2.28
C MET A 122 11.60 7.45 2.11
N MET A 123 11.59 8.17 3.23
CA MET A 123 11.48 9.63 3.28
C MET A 123 12.85 10.31 3.23
N ALA A 124 13.88 9.70 3.82
CA ALA A 124 15.28 10.09 3.68
C ALA A 124 16.17 8.84 3.67
N LYS A 125 17.35 8.94 3.04
CA LYS A 125 18.29 7.82 2.86
C LYS A 125 19.69 8.20 3.31
N GLY A 126 20.49 7.17 3.65
CA GLY A 126 21.90 7.31 4.00
C GLY A 126 22.13 8.27 5.16
N GLN A 127 23.08 9.16 5.07
CA GLN A 127 23.46 10.09 6.13
C GLN A 127 22.31 11.00 6.61
N ARG A 128 21.34 11.29 5.75
CA ARG A 128 20.17 12.10 6.11
C ARG A 128 19.13 11.33 6.93
N ALA A 129 19.21 10.02 6.98
CA ALA A 129 18.23 9.21 7.69
C ALA A 129 18.19 9.51 9.20
N SER A 130 19.36 9.64 9.83
CA SER A 130 19.47 9.92 11.27
C SER A 130 19.05 11.35 11.67
N GLN A 131 19.03 12.28 10.72
CA GLN A 131 18.69 13.70 10.96
C GLN A 131 17.24 14.04 10.59
N ALA A 132 16.56 13.15 9.88
CA ALA A 132 15.21 13.39 9.39
C ALA A 132 14.21 13.32 10.55
N LYS A 133 13.26 14.27 10.58
CA LYS A 133 12.23 14.39 11.64
C LYS A 133 10.80 14.35 11.09
N VAL A 134 10.62 14.16 9.79
CA VAL A 134 9.29 14.16 9.18
C VAL A 134 8.46 13.00 9.71
N ALA A 135 7.29 13.30 10.29
CA ALA A 135 6.38 12.33 10.90
C ALA A 135 6.98 11.46 12.03
N SER A 136 8.14 11.82 12.60
CA SER A 136 8.80 11.04 13.67
C SER A 136 8.00 10.99 14.97
N GLU A 137 7.24 12.06 15.29
CA GLU A 137 6.36 12.10 16.47
C GLU A 137 5.13 11.16 16.34
N ARG A 138 4.88 10.65 15.16
CA ARG A 138 3.70 9.83 14.88
C ARG A 138 4.03 8.38 14.55
N ILE A 139 4.96 8.15 13.61
CA ILE A 139 5.21 6.79 13.13
C ILE A 139 6.58 6.60 12.47
N ALA A 140 7.17 7.62 11.82
CA ALA A 140 8.38 7.44 11.04
C ALA A 140 9.64 7.45 11.92
N ASP A 141 10.55 6.52 11.67
CA ASP A 141 11.86 6.46 12.32
C ASP A 141 12.95 5.88 11.40
N VAL A 142 14.11 5.57 11.98
CA VAL A 142 15.26 5.01 11.24
C VAL A 142 15.14 3.50 11.16
N GLY A 143 15.01 2.97 9.95
CA GLY A 143 15.06 1.55 9.63
C GLY A 143 16.25 1.19 8.76
N TYR A 144 16.50 -0.11 8.61
CA TYR A 144 17.50 -0.67 7.73
C TYR A 144 16.86 -1.54 6.66
N CYS A 145 17.24 -1.31 5.41
CA CYS A 145 16.79 -2.11 4.28
C CYS A 145 17.91 -3.05 3.83
N SER A 146 17.82 -4.33 4.20
CA SER A 146 18.86 -5.34 3.92
C SER A 146 19.06 -5.59 2.42
N SER A 147 18.00 -5.57 1.62
CA SER A 147 18.11 -5.80 0.17
C SER A 147 18.82 -4.67 -0.59
N LYS A 148 18.90 -3.47 0.00
CA LYS A 148 19.58 -2.30 -0.59
C LYS A 148 20.81 -1.87 0.21
N ASP A 149 21.11 -2.55 1.32
CA ASP A 149 22.21 -2.26 2.25
C ASP A 149 22.27 -0.76 2.65
N ILE A 150 21.12 -0.19 3.03
CA ILE A 150 21.01 1.23 3.41
C ILE A 150 20.16 1.46 4.63
N PHE A 151 20.56 2.43 5.46
CA PHE A 151 19.69 3.04 6.45
C PHE A 151 18.76 4.06 5.80
N TYR A 152 17.51 4.11 6.25
CA TYR A 152 16.52 5.08 5.80
C TYR A 152 15.70 5.61 6.96
N HIS A 153 15.20 6.82 6.86
CA HIS A 153 14.13 7.34 7.71
C HIS A 153 12.79 7.20 6.98
N GLY A 154 11.83 6.60 7.64
CA GLY A 154 10.50 6.38 7.04
C GLY A 154 9.69 5.34 7.79
N VAL A 155 8.89 4.60 7.05
CA VAL A 155 8.01 3.56 7.56
C VAL A 155 8.17 2.26 6.78
N LYS A 156 7.73 1.15 7.37
CA LYS A 156 7.52 -0.11 6.63
C LYS A 156 6.05 -0.25 6.27
N LEU A 157 5.80 -0.59 5.02
CA LEU A 157 4.50 -1.03 4.53
C LEU A 157 4.44 -2.56 4.62
N HIS A 158 3.62 -3.08 5.53
CA HIS A 158 3.34 -4.50 5.65
C HIS A 158 2.14 -4.85 4.79
N VAL A 159 2.27 -5.91 4.03
CA VAL A 159 1.22 -6.38 3.11
C VAL A 159 0.95 -7.85 3.35
N ILE A 160 -0.33 -8.19 3.43
CA ILE A 160 -0.83 -9.55 3.30
C ILE A 160 -1.62 -9.58 2.01
N ALA A 161 -1.15 -10.38 1.05
CA ALA A 161 -1.75 -10.50 -0.27
C ALA A 161 -2.32 -11.91 -0.50
N GLU A 162 -3.38 -12.02 -1.26
CA GLU A 162 -3.94 -13.29 -1.70
C GLU A 162 -3.18 -13.78 -2.92
N LYS A 163 -2.63 -15.00 -2.86
CA LYS A 163 -1.96 -15.62 -3.99
C LYS A 163 -3.00 -16.00 -5.06
N ARG A 164 -2.72 -15.67 -6.31
CA ARG A 164 -3.54 -16.04 -7.47
C ARG A 164 -2.70 -16.85 -8.44
N SER A 165 -3.31 -17.85 -9.10
CA SER A 165 -2.63 -18.63 -10.16
C SER A 165 -2.39 -17.72 -11.37
N ASP A 166 -1.15 -17.73 -11.87
CA ASP A 166 -0.70 -17.03 -13.10
C ASP A 166 -1.01 -15.53 -13.17
N LYS A 167 -1.27 -14.90 -12.01
CA LYS A 167 -1.54 -13.46 -11.89
C LYS A 167 -0.78 -12.87 -10.71
N LEU A 168 -0.59 -11.55 -10.74
CA LEU A 168 -0.09 -10.82 -9.59
C LEU A 168 -0.97 -11.13 -8.37
N PRO A 169 -0.37 -11.33 -7.18
CA PRO A 169 -1.13 -11.44 -5.94
C PRO A 169 -2.05 -10.24 -5.76
N LEU A 170 -3.22 -10.45 -5.16
CA LEU A 170 -4.13 -9.36 -4.85
C LEU A 170 -3.85 -8.84 -3.45
N LEU A 171 -3.70 -7.53 -3.31
CA LEU A 171 -3.57 -6.88 -2.01
C LEU A 171 -4.80 -7.21 -1.15
N GLY A 172 -4.59 -7.82 0.01
CA GLY A 172 -5.67 -8.13 0.95
C GLY A 172 -5.69 -7.14 2.12
N ARG A 173 -4.55 -6.98 2.79
CA ARG A 173 -4.39 -6.04 3.92
C ARG A 173 -3.09 -5.27 3.77
N ALA A 174 -3.13 -4.02 4.20
CA ALA A 174 -1.96 -3.15 4.25
C ALA A 174 -1.92 -2.41 5.59
N GLY A 175 -0.75 -2.32 6.19
CA GLY A 175 -0.52 -1.60 7.43
C GLY A 175 0.84 -0.90 7.43
N LEU A 176 0.97 0.14 8.23
CA LEU A 176 2.22 0.89 8.40
C LEU A 176 2.76 0.70 9.82
N THR A 177 4.06 0.52 9.91
CA THR A 177 4.81 0.58 11.16
C THR A 177 6.02 1.49 11.03
N PRO A 178 6.66 1.88 12.15
CA PRO A 178 7.97 2.51 12.11
C PRO A 178 8.97 1.71 11.27
N GLY A 179 9.96 2.41 10.67
CA GLY A 179 11.00 1.76 9.87
C GLY A 179 11.83 0.75 10.66
N SER A 180 11.98 0.94 11.98
CA SER A 180 12.69 0.05 12.90
C SER A 180 11.88 -1.17 13.34
N GLU A 181 10.55 -1.17 13.15
CA GLU A 181 9.68 -2.20 13.72
C GLU A 181 9.99 -3.60 13.17
N ASN A 182 9.85 -4.58 14.03
CA ASN A 182 10.04 -5.99 13.68
C ASN A 182 8.83 -6.52 12.90
N ASP A 183 9.09 -7.20 11.78
CA ASP A 183 8.05 -7.70 10.89
C ASP A 183 7.11 -8.72 11.59
N LEU A 184 7.63 -9.53 12.52
CA LEU A 184 6.82 -10.46 13.31
C LEU A 184 5.84 -9.73 14.25
N GLN A 185 6.26 -8.62 14.86
CA GLN A 185 5.36 -7.82 15.71
C GLN A 185 4.26 -7.16 14.89
N ALA A 186 4.61 -6.62 13.73
CA ALA A 186 3.63 -6.07 12.80
C ALA A 186 2.61 -7.14 12.35
N LEU A 187 3.07 -8.36 12.05
CA LEU A 187 2.18 -9.48 11.72
C LEU A 187 1.23 -9.80 12.88
N ARG A 188 1.73 -9.88 14.12
CA ARG A 188 0.90 -10.16 15.30
C ARG A 188 -0.27 -9.19 15.47
N LEU A 189 -0.09 -7.93 15.10
CA LEU A 189 -1.16 -6.91 15.13
C LEU A 189 -2.20 -7.14 14.02
N ALA A 190 -1.81 -7.71 12.89
CA ALA A 190 -2.70 -7.97 11.76
C ALA A 190 -3.49 -9.28 11.90
N LEU A 191 -2.96 -10.28 12.62
CA LEU A 191 -3.49 -11.63 12.73
C LEU A 191 -4.94 -11.73 13.23
N PRO A 192 -5.41 -10.95 14.24
CA PRO A 192 -6.79 -11.05 14.71
C PRO A 192 -7.84 -10.82 13.64
N ALA A 193 -7.48 -10.18 12.55
CA ALA A 193 -8.36 -9.87 11.44
C ALA A 193 -8.20 -10.83 10.24
N ILE A 194 -7.42 -11.91 10.39
CA ILE A 194 -7.17 -12.92 9.35
C ILE A 194 -7.92 -14.21 9.76
N GLY A 195 -8.91 -14.60 8.97
CA GLY A 195 -9.57 -15.91 9.13
C GLY A 195 -8.68 -17.06 8.65
N GLY A 196 -9.10 -18.29 8.85
CA GLY A 196 -8.36 -19.52 8.55
C GLY A 196 -7.73 -19.65 7.16
N GLY A 197 -7.05 -20.74 6.89
CA GLY A 197 -6.32 -21.05 5.65
C GLY A 197 -4.81 -21.07 5.83
N VAL A 198 -4.05 -20.70 4.81
CA VAL A 198 -2.58 -20.74 4.82
C VAL A 198 -2.01 -19.33 4.65
N LEU A 199 -1.02 -18.98 5.48
CA LEU A 199 -0.24 -17.74 5.38
C LEU A 199 1.25 -18.10 5.24
N CYS A 200 1.86 -17.73 4.13
CA CYS A 200 3.29 -17.92 3.90
C CYS A 200 4.03 -16.59 4.16
N GLY A 201 5.05 -16.64 5.01
CA GLY A 201 5.94 -15.52 5.30
C GLY A 201 7.42 -15.87 5.10
N ASP A 202 8.28 -14.89 5.23
CA ASP A 202 9.73 -15.13 5.23
C ASP A 202 10.24 -15.66 6.58
N LYS A 203 11.56 -15.81 6.72
CA LYS A 203 12.19 -16.26 7.98
C LYS A 203 11.97 -15.30 9.14
N ALA A 204 11.68 -14.01 8.90
CA ALA A 204 11.42 -13.04 9.96
C ALA A 204 10.14 -13.38 10.74
N TYR A 205 9.18 -14.04 10.10
CA TYR A 205 7.93 -14.46 10.72
C TYR A 205 7.99 -15.82 11.43
N CYS A 206 9.17 -16.46 11.51
CA CYS A 206 9.33 -17.76 12.15
C CYS A 206 9.22 -17.67 13.69
N ASP A 207 8.12 -18.22 14.24
CA ASP A 207 7.78 -18.25 15.66
C ASP A 207 6.93 -19.50 15.93
N ALA A 208 7.51 -20.54 16.58
CA ALA A 208 6.85 -21.82 16.81
C ALA A 208 5.61 -21.69 17.72
N PRO A 209 5.65 -21.02 18.87
CA PRO A 209 4.47 -20.80 19.71
C PRO A 209 3.34 -20.04 19.00
N LEU A 210 3.69 -19.11 18.11
CA LEU A 210 2.69 -18.40 17.31
C LEU A 210 2.02 -19.32 16.29
N LYS A 211 2.77 -20.20 15.62
CA LYS A 211 2.23 -21.17 14.66
C LYS A 211 1.19 -22.10 15.30
N GLU A 212 1.53 -22.69 16.44
CA GLU A 212 0.64 -23.58 17.18
C GLU A 212 -0.65 -22.88 17.59
N ARG A 213 -0.53 -21.68 18.20
CA ARG A 213 -1.69 -20.88 18.59
C ARG A 213 -2.60 -20.50 17.42
N LEU A 214 -2.03 -20.17 16.25
CA LEU A 214 -2.82 -19.80 15.08
C LEU A 214 -3.55 -21.01 14.48
N ALA A 215 -2.92 -22.17 14.43
CA ALA A 215 -3.54 -23.40 13.98
C ALA A 215 -4.75 -23.77 14.87
N GLU A 216 -4.58 -23.71 16.19
CA GLU A 216 -5.62 -24.07 17.16
C GLU A 216 -6.76 -23.04 17.22
N ALA A 217 -6.42 -21.75 17.35
CA ALA A 217 -7.40 -20.70 17.62
C ALA A 217 -8.11 -20.16 16.39
N GLN A 218 -7.48 -20.22 15.21
CA GLN A 218 -7.95 -19.56 13.99
C GLN A 218 -8.02 -20.48 12.77
N ASN A 219 -7.64 -21.75 12.90
CA ASN A 219 -7.47 -22.67 11.75
C ASN A 219 -6.60 -22.03 10.65
N LEU A 220 -5.49 -21.39 11.06
CA LEU A 220 -4.57 -20.67 10.19
C LEU A 220 -3.18 -21.28 10.27
N ASP A 221 -2.70 -21.87 9.17
CA ASP A 221 -1.37 -22.44 9.05
C ASP A 221 -0.35 -21.35 8.65
N LEU A 222 0.55 -20.99 9.58
CA LEU A 222 1.66 -20.08 9.27
C LEU A 222 2.87 -20.87 8.78
N LEU A 223 3.18 -20.77 7.49
CA LEU A 223 4.32 -21.43 6.86
C LEU A 223 5.48 -20.45 6.68
N THR A 224 6.65 -20.80 7.20
CA THR A 224 7.88 -20.01 7.06
C THR A 224 9.05 -20.93 6.74
N PRO A 225 10.06 -20.49 5.97
CA PRO A 225 11.28 -21.24 5.80
C PRO A 225 11.96 -21.54 7.14
N ILE A 226 12.59 -22.69 7.27
CA ILE A 226 13.26 -23.11 8.50
C ILE A 226 14.51 -22.25 8.72
N LYS A 227 14.69 -21.76 9.95
CA LYS A 227 15.91 -21.09 10.36
C LYS A 227 16.97 -22.10 10.72
N LYS A 228 18.21 -21.89 10.29
CA LYS A 228 19.36 -22.65 10.77
C LYS A 228 19.59 -22.41 12.24
N GLU A 229 19.95 -23.44 12.96
CA GLU A 229 20.44 -23.31 14.34
C GLU A 229 21.82 -22.67 14.37
N LYS A 230 22.18 -22.11 15.53
CA LYS A 230 23.50 -21.49 15.72
C LYS A 230 24.60 -22.55 15.50
N GLY A 231 25.47 -22.34 14.50
CA GLY A 231 26.55 -23.25 14.15
C GLY A 231 26.17 -24.29 13.06
N GLN A 232 24.92 -24.39 12.66
CA GLN A 232 24.48 -25.31 11.61
C GLN A 232 24.90 -24.77 10.22
N GLN A 233 25.75 -25.51 9.50
CA GLN A 233 26.21 -25.13 8.17
C GLN A 233 25.15 -25.37 7.09
N THR A 234 24.48 -26.52 7.13
CA THR A 234 23.47 -26.91 6.13
C THR A 234 22.21 -27.43 6.81
N LEU A 235 21.05 -27.19 6.20
CA LEU A 235 19.79 -27.80 6.63
C LEU A 235 19.73 -29.26 6.14
N PRO A 236 19.04 -30.18 6.86
CA PRO A 236 18.64 -31.47 6.34
C PRO A 236 17.92 -31.34 5.00
N ALA A 237 18.02 -32.38 4.15
CA ALA A 237 17.47 -32.35 2.79
C ALA A 237 15.94 -32.06 2.78
N ALA A 238 15.18 -32.65 3.70
CA ALA A 238 13.75 -32.44 3.83
C ALA A 238 13.43 -30.96 4.21
N ASP A 239 14.16 -30.41 5.19
CA ASP A 239 14.01 -29.03 5.64
C ASP A 239 14.38 -28.01 4.56
N LYS A 240 15.39 -28.36 3.74
CA LYS A 240 15.78 -27.55 2.59
C LYS A 240 14.68 -27.52 1.54
N LEU A 241 14.14 -28.70 1.15
CA LEU A 241 13.04 -28.80 0.18
C LEU A 241 11.79 -28.06 0.66
N TYR A 242 11.41 -28.22 1.93
CA TYR A 242 10.32 -27.47 2.54
C TYR A 242 10.54 -25.96 2.46
N SER A 243 11.72 -25.49 2.86
CA SER A 243 12.08 -24.07 2.85
C SER A 243 12.06 -23.48 1.44
N GLU A 244 12.52 -24.25 0.44
CA GLU A 244 12.45 -23.85 -0.97
C GLU A 244 11.01 -23.78 -1.47
N ALA A 245 10.15 -24.73 -1.11
CA ALA A 245 8.74 -24.74 -1.48
C ALA A 245 8.01 -23.51 -0.91
N VAL A 246 8.18 -23.22 0.39
CA VAL A 246 7.58 -22.03 1.03
C VAL A 246 8.08 -20.75 0.38
N SER A 247 9.38 -20.66 0.08
CA SER A 247 9.97 -19.49 -0.58
C SER A 247 9.39 -19.26 -1.98
N ARG A 248 9.20 -20.32 -2.78
CA ARG A 248 8.56 -20.22 -4.11
C ARG A 248 7.10 -19.76 -4.03
N ILE A 249 6.37 -20.24 -3.01
CA ILE A 249 4.98 -19.78 -2.78
C ILE A 249 4.93 -18.28 -2.47
N ARG A 250 5.90 -17.77 -1.69
CA ARG A 250 5.97 -16.37 -1.25
C ARG A 250 6.48 -15.41 -2.33
N GLN A 251 7.41 -15.86 -3.18
CA GLN A 251 8.11 -15.02 -4.17
C GLN A 251 7.21 -14.07 -4.97
N PRO A 252 5.97 -14.42 -5.39
CA PRO A 252 5.11 -13.50 -6.12
C PRO A 252 4.80 -12.17 -5.41
N ILE A 253 4.97 -12.06 -4.07
CA ILE A 253 4.77 -10.78 -3.37
C ILE A 253 5.82 -9.74 -3.76
N GLU A 254 7.04 -10.17 -4.07
CA GLU A 254 8.11 -9.30 -4.56
C GLU A 254 7.75 -8.69 -5.93
N SER A 255 7.10 -9.50 -6.79
CA SER A 255 6.56 -9.02 -8.07
C SER A 255 5.45 -8.01 -7.86
N LEU A 256 4.57 -8.23 -6.88
CA LEU A 256 3.53 -7.25 -6.51
C LEU A 256 4.15 -5.93 -6.04
N PHE A 257 5.15 -5.98 -5.17
CA PHE A 257 5.84 -4.77 -4.68
C PHE A 257 6.55 -4.02 -5.80
N SER A 258 7.28 -4.73 -6.65
CA SER A 258 7.95 -4.15 -7.82
C SER A 258 6.95 -3.49 -8.77
N TRP A 259 5.82 -4.16 -9.02
CA TRP A 259 4.78 -3.62 -9.88
C TRP A 259 4.11 -2.37 -9.28
N ILE A 260 3.79 -2.38 -7.98
CA ILE A 260 3.24 -1.20 -7.29
C ILE A 260 4.24 -0.03 -7.36
N ASP A 261 5.53 -0.28 -7.09
CA ASP A 261 6.55 0.78 -7.14
C ASP A 261 6.77 1.29 -8.56
N GLU A 262 6.80 0.42 -9.58
CA GLU A 262 6.89 0.82 -11.00
C GLU A 262 5.71 1.70 -11.43
N LYS A 263 4.48 1.37 -10.99
CA LYS A 263 3.28 2.13 -11.38
C LYS A 263 3.11 3.43 -10.61
N THR A 264 3.60 3.50 -9.38
CA THR A 264 3.24 4.61 -8.49
C THR A 264 4.44 5.29 -7.83
N GLY A 265 5.65 4.71 -7.83
CA GLY A 265 6.81 5.23 -7.11
C GLY A 265 6.64 5.23 -5.59
N ILE A 266 5.88 4.28 -5.03
CA ILE A 266 5.47 4.27 -3.62
C ILE A 266 6.66 4.26 -2.64
N GLN A 267 7.77 3.61 -2.97
CA GLN A 267 8.95 3.57 -2.09
C GLN A 267 9.64 4.93 -1.94
N ARG A 268 9.41 5.87 -2.87
CA ARG A 268 10.11 7.16 -2.95
C ARG A 268 9.30 8.28 -2.30
N ALA A 269 9.35 8.39 -0.98
CA ALA A 269 8.59 9.37 -0.21
C ALA A 269 9.36 10.65 0.16
N SER A 270 10.44 10.99 -0.57
CA SER A 270 11.35 12.10 -0.23
C SER A 270 10.70 13.50 -0.28
N LYS A 271 9.55 13.62 -0.93
CA LYS A 271 8.78 14.89 -1.00
C LYS A 271 7.69 15.00 0.07
N VAL A 272 7.45 13.96 0.84
CA VAL A 272 6.51 13.98 1.97
C VAL A 272 7.04 14.90 3.06
N ARG A 273 6.16 15.72 3.66
CA ARG A 273 6.52 16.71 4.68
C ARG A 273 5.69 16.63 5.96
N SER A 274 4.70 15.74 6.01
CA SER A 274 3.81 15.59 7.17
C SER A 274 3.27 14.16 7.27
N TYR A 275 2.75 13.80 8.45
CA TYR A 275 2.06 12.53 8.64
C TYR A 275 0.85 12.35 7.70
N ARG A 276 0.03 13.39 7.53
CA ARG A 276 -1.10 13.35 6.58
C ARG A 276 -0.63 13.13 5.15
N GLY A 277 0.45 13.81 4.75
CA GLY A 277 1.10 13.61 3.46
C GLY A 277 1.64 12.18 3.28
N LEU A 278 2.14 11.56 4.34
CA LEU A 278 2.58 10.16 4.32
C LEU A 278 1.41 9.20 4.05
N LEU A 279 0.27 9.41 4.71
CA LEU A 279 -0.94 8.61 4.49
C LEU A 279 -1.46 8.76 3.05
N VAL A 280 -1.50 9.99 2.50
CA VAL A 280 -1.82 10.22 1.08
C VAL A 280 -0.83 9.51 0.18
N HIS A 281 0.47 9.62 0.47
CA HIS A 281 1.51 8.99 -0.32
C HIS A 281 1.35 7.47 -0.35
N VAL A 282 1.09 6.82 0.78
CA VAL A 282 1.00 5.35 0.83
C VAL A 282 -0.37 4.87 0.34
N PHE A 283 -1.45 5.23 1.02
CA PHE A 283 -2.77 4.69 0.71
C PHE A 283 -3.34 5.22 -0.61
N GLY A 284 -3.01 6.46 -0.97
CA GLY A 284 -3.39 7.00 -2.27
C GLY A 284 -2.70 6.28 -3.44
N ARG A 285 -1.42 5.92 -3.28
CA ARG A 285 -0.69 5.14 -4.29
C ARG A 285 -1.15 3.68 -4.35
N LEU A 286 -1.46 3.06 -3.22
CA LEU A 286 -2.08 1.73 -3.20
C LEU A 286 -3.45 1.75 -3.89
N ALA A 287 -4.28 2.75 -3.60
CA ALA A 287 -5.58 2.91 -4.26
C ALA A 287 -5.43 3.10 -5.78
N ALA A 288 -4.46 3.93 -6.20
CA ALA A 288 -4.16 4.12 -7.62
C ALA A 288 -3.68 2.82 -8.28
N ALA A 289 -2.75 2.08 -7.65
CA ALA A 289 -2.25 0.80 -8.16
C ALA A 289 -3.40 -0.21 -8.33
N MET A 290 -4.22 -0.39 -7.30
CA MET A 290 -5.35 -1.33 -7.41
C MET A 290 -6.40 -0.86 -8.43
N LEU A 291 -6.61 0.44 -8.56
CA LEU A 291 -7.49 0.98 -9.59
C LEU A 291 -6.92 0.79 -11.01
N ILE A 292 -5.60 0.91 -11.20
CA ILE A 292 -4.92 0.56 -12.46
C ILE A 292 -5.20 -0.92 -12.80
N LEU A 293 -5.05 -1.81 -11.84
CA LEU A 293 -5.32 -3.23 -12.02
C LEU A 293 -6.80 -3.52 -12.33
N ALA A 294 -7.71 -2.79 -11.68
CA ALA A 294 -9.16 -2.92 -11.90
C ALA A 294 -9.65 -2.40 -13.26
N LEU A 295 -8.95 -1.41 -13.81
CA LEU A 295 -9.31 -0.78 -15.09
C LEU A 295 -8.59 -1.40 -16.29
N ASN A 296 -7.47 -2.12 -16.06
CA ASN A 296 -6.67 -2.84 -17.06
C ASN A 296 -6.45 -4.29 -16.59
N PRO A 297 -7.49 -5.13 -16.54
CA PRO A 297 -7.43 -6.51 -16.06
C PRO A 297 -6.55 -7.42 -16.91
#